data_0b237fa1627e7fdc03e1bc960b0fca7a
#
_entry.id   0b237fa1627e7fdc03e1bc960b0fca7a
#
_cell.length_a   1.000
_cell.length_b   1.000
_cell.length_c   1.000
_cell.angle_alpha   90.00
_cell.angle_beta   90.00
_cell.angle_gamma   90.00
#
_symmetry.space_group_name_H-M   'P 1'
#
loop_
_entity.id
_entity.type
_entity.pdbx_description
1 polymer ?
#
loop_
_entity_poly.entity_id
_entity_poly.type
_entity_poly.pdbx_seq_one_letter_code
_entity_poly.pdbx_strand_id
1 'polypeptide(L)'
;MWWARAVKVGVCGGPGTPRFDGTSVSPAPTPNNTALLRDAGPNPARLLAAVANCLSASLLFALRKFRNQPEPITAAATTRIARNARNRLRIAGIAVQIRTGGKGAQMEHLDRVLAQFEEFCIVTQSVRDGIAVEVSVVDAEGAVLK
;
A
#
# COMPACT_ATOMS: atom_id res chain seq x y z
N MET A 1 5.19 21.69 11.39
CA MET A 1 3.93 21.16 10.81
C MET A 1 4.30 20.54 9.48
N TRP A 2 4.26 19.21 9.36
CA TRP A 2 4.93 18.48 8.29
C TRP A 2 3.93 17.79 7.39
N TRP A 3 4.05 18.02 6.10
CA TRP A 3 3.11 17.61 5.05
C TRP A 3 3.08 16.08 4.92
N ALA A 4 1.93 15.49 5.12
CA ALA A 4 1.66 14.11 4.73
C ALA A 4 1.33 14.09 3.22
N ARG A 5 2.11 13.39 2.41
CA ARG A 5 1.73 13.09 1.02
C ARG A 5 1.01 11.75 0.99
N ALA A 6 -0.22 11.77 0.50
CA ALA A 6 -0.99 10.56 0.24
C ALA A 6 -0.75 10.07 -1.18
N VAL A 7 -0.48 8.79 -1.34
CA VAL A 7 -0.39 8.10 -2.63
C VAL A 7 -1.50 7.06 -2.68
N LYS A 8 -2.35 7.12 -3.70
CA LYS A 8 -3.35 6.08 -3.96
C LYS A 8 -2.79 5.09 -4.98
N VAL A 9 -2.82 3.82 -4.64
CA VAL A 9 -2.42 2.72 -5.52
C VAL A 9 -3.63 1.84 -5.75
N GLY A 10 -4.00 1.62 -7.00
CA GLY A 10 -5.05 0.69 -7.38
C GLY A 10 -4.43 -0.62 -7.87
N VAL A 11 -4.88 -1.75 -7.35
CA VAL A 11 -4.56 -3.08 -7.86
C VAL A 11 -5.82 -3.62 -8.53
N CYS A 12 -5.88 -3.57 -9.85
CA CYS A 12 -6.98 -4.15 -10.62
C CYS A 12 -6.72 -5.65 -10.84
N GLY A 13 -7.55 -6.51 -10.23
CA GLY A 13 -7.59 -7.94 -10.52
C GLY A 13 -8.78 -8.27 -11.41
N GLY A 14 -8.55 -8.59 -12.69
CA GLY A 14 -9.51 -9.26 -13.56
C GLY A 14 -9.28 -10.77 -13.57
N PRO A 15 -10.22 -11.60 -14.10
CA PRO A 15 -10.03 -13.03 -14.21
C PRO A 15 -8.90 -13.33 -15.21
N GLY A 16 -7.79 -13.85 -14.70
CA GLY A 16 -6.61 -14.24 -15.49
C GLY A 16 -5.40 -13.37 -15.17
N THR A 17 -4.44 -13.95 -14.49
CA THR A 17 -3.10 -13.43 -14.16
C THR A 17 -3.02 -11.99 -13.65
N PRO A 18 -2.34 -11.74 -12.53
CA PRO A 18 -2.08 -10.39 -12.08
C PRO A 18 -1.20 -9.68 -13.13
N ARG A 19 -1.79 -8.89 -13.99
CA ARG A 19 -1.05 -7.87 -14.73
C ARG A 19 -0.73 -6.78 -13.73
N PHE A 20 0.47 -6.81 -13.22
CA PHE A 20 1.10 -5.66 -12.64
C PHE A 20 1.47 -4.71 -13.78
N ASP A 21 0.51 -3.91 -14.27
CA ASP A 21 0.94 -2.70 -14.94
C ASP A 21 1.33 -1.71 -13.83
N GLY A 22 2.62 -1.60 -13.60
CA GLY A 22 3.23 -0.74 -12.59
C GLY A 22 3.04 0.75 -12.85
N THR A 23 1.95 1.18 -13.47
CA THR A 23 1.78 2.54 -13.97
C THR A 23 0.56 3.28 -13.46
N SER A 24 -0.31 2.71 -12.66
CA SER A 24 -1.36 3.50 -12.04
C SER A 24 -1.01 4.00 -10.63
N VAL A 25 0.17 4.59 -10.50
CA VAL A 25 0.35 5.68 -9.56
C VAL A 25 -0.36 6.86 -10.22
N SER A 26 -1.63 7.07 -9.93
CA SER A 26 -2.31 8.28 -10.35
C SER A 26 -2.01 9.38 -9.33
N PRO A 27 -1.00 10.21 -9.59
CA PRO A 27 -1.10 11.61 -9.21
C PRO A 27 -2.07 12.25 -10.19
N ALA A 28 -2.71 13.34 -9.80
CA ALA A 28 -3.35 14.27 -10.74
C ALA A 28 -2.45 14.46 -11.98
N PRO A 29 -2.99 14.77 -13.17
CA PRO A 29 -2.30 14.65 -14.45
C PRO A 29 -0.93 15.31 -14.40
N THR A 30 0.10 14.50 -14.38
CA THR A 30 1.48 14.98 -14.39
C THR A 30 2.12 14.61 -15.71
N PRO A 31 2.75 15.58 -16.39
CA PRO A 31 3.55 15.28 -17.56
C PRO A 31 4.68 14.31 -17.17
N ASN A 32 4.88 13.33 -18.01
CA ASN A 32 5.90 12.25 -18.02
C ASN A 32 6.88 12.20 -16.85
N ASN A 33 7.04 11.01 -16.29
CA ASN A 33 7.93 10.66 -15.16
C ASN A 33 9.34 11.28 -15.17
N THR A 34 9.82 11.73 -16.32
CA THR A 34 11.13 12.37 -16.47
C THR A 34 11.14 13.81 -15.95
N ALA A 35 10.03 14.53 -16.04
CA ALA A 35 9.90 15.89 -15.49
C ALA A 35 9.88 15.86 -13.96
N LEU A 36 9.25 14.84 -13.34
CA LEU A 36 9.22 14.66 -11.90
C LEU A 36 10.61 14.41 -11.29
N LEU A 37 11.56 13.88 -12.06
CA LEU A 37 12.92 13.64 -11.59
C LEU A 37 13.81 14.90 -11.69
N ARG A 38 13.47 15.85 -12.55
CA ARG A 38 14.27 17.05 -12.76
C ARG A 38 14.00 18.18 -11.76
N ASP A 39 12.72 18.37 -11.38
CA ASP A 39 12.33 19.58 -10.67
C ASP A 39 11.82 19.39 -9.24
N ALA A 40 11.54 18.15 -8.81
CA ALA A 40 10.86 17.91 -7.55
C ALA A 40 11.77 17.47 -6.37
N GLY A 41 13.06 17.29 -6.59
CA GLY A 41 13.98 16.78 -5.55
C GLY A 41 13.63 15.36 -5.07
N PRO A 42 14.21 14.90 -3.96
CA PRO A 42 13.98 13.56 -3.41
C PRO A 42 12.50 13.34 -3.07
N ASN A 43 11.89 12.31 -3.64
CA ASN A 43 10.48 12.02 -3.49
C ASN A 43 10.24 10.60 -2.92
N PRO A 44 9.59 10.47 -1.75
CA PRO A 44 9.30 9.18 -1.13
C PRO A 44 8.17 8.39 -1.81
N ALA A 45 7.43 8.99 -2.75
CA ALA A 45 6.22 8.40 -3.34
C ALA A 45 6.45 7.01 -3.96
N ARG A 46 7.62 6.75 -4.54
CA ARG A 46 7.95 5.45 -5.12
C ARG A 46 8.09 4.36 -4.05
N LEU A 47 8.68 4.69 -2.91
CA LEU A 47 8.78 3.75 -1.79
C LEU A 47 7.39 3.44 -1.24
N LEU A 48 6.54 4.46 -1.05
CA LEU A 48 5.17 4.28 -0.61
C LEU A 48 4.38 3.39 -1.57
N ALA A 49 4.51 3.63 -2.88
CA ALA A 49 3.87 2.81 -3.90
C ALA A 49 4.34 1.36 -3.85
N ALA A 50 5.64 1.12 -3.68
CA ALA A 50 6.19 -0.23 -3.57
C ALA A 50 5.65 -0.97 -2.34
N VAL A 51 5.64 -0.30 -1.16
CA VAL A 51 5.10 -0.87 0.09
C VAL A 51 3.61 -1.18 -0.05
N ALA A 52 2.80 -0.22 -0.51
CA ALA A 52 1.36 -0.39 -0.68
C ALA A 52 1.02 -1.49 -1.69
N ASN A 53 1.71 -1.54 -2.82
CA ASN A 53 1.50 -2.56 -3.85
C ASN A 53 1.84 -3.96 -3.35
N CYS A 54 2.99 -4.12 -2.68
CA CYS A 54 3.40 -5.41 -2.15
C CYS A 54 2.45 -5.92 -1.06
N LEU A 55 2.02 -5.05 -0.13
CA LEU A 55 1.02 -5.38 0.89
C LEU A 55 -0.32 -5.79 0.28
N SER A 56 -0.80 -5.04 -0.72
CA SER A 56 -2.05 -5.35 -1.42
C SER A 56 -1.97 -6.69 -2.14
N ALA A 57 -0.84 -6.97 -2.79
CA ALA A 57 -0.61 -8.26 -3.47
C ALA A 57 -0.55 -9.42 -2.48
N SER A 58 0.11 -9.24 -1.33
CA SER A 58 0.18 -10.25 -0.27
C SER A 58 -1.19 -10.55 0.32
N LEU A 59 -2.00 -9.51 0.57
CA LEU A 59 -3.37 -9.68 1.05
C LEU A 59 -4.24 -10.39 0.02
N LEU A 60 -4.19 -9.95 -1.24
CA LEU A 60 -4.93 -10.57 -2.34
C LEU A 60 -4.60 -12.05 -2.49
N PHE A 61 -3.31 -12.37 -2.51
CA PHE A 61 -2.84 -13.76 -2.60
C PHE A 61 -3.37 -14.61 -1.44
N ALA A 62 -3.26 -14.10 -0.20
CA ALA A 62 -3.71 -14.80 0.98
C ALA A 62 -5.24 -15.02 0.99
N LEU A 63 -6.04 -14.01 0.59
CA LEU A 63 -7.49 -14.13 0.49
C LEU A 63 -7.92 -15.12 -0.59
N ARG A 64 -7.29 -15.08 -1.76
CA ARG A 64 -7.57 -16.03 -2.86
C ARG A 64 -7.24 -17.48 -2.52
N LYS A 65 -6.23 -17.73 -1.67
CA LYS A 65 -5.91 -19.07 -1.17
C LYS A 65 -7.09 -19.73 -0.47
N PHE A 66 -7.96 -18.93 0.16
CA PHE A 66 -9.20 -19.39 0.78
C PHE A 66 -10.44 -19.14 -0.10
N ARG A 67 -10.24 -19.04 -1.43
CA ARG A 67 -11.30 -18.85 -2.45
C ARG A 67 -12.13 -17.58 -2.30
N ASN A 68 -11.67 -16.60 -1.53
CA ASN A 68 -12.31 -15.29 -1.46
C ASN A 68 -12.10 -14.51 -2.76
N GLN A 69 -13.06 -13.61 -3.05
CA GLN A 69 -13.01 -12.67 -4.19
C GLN A 69 -13.02 -11.24 -3.66
N PRO A 70 -11.87 -10.73 -3.19
CA PRO A 70 -11.80 -9.43 -2.52
C PRO A 70 -11.70 -8.24 -3.48
N GLU A 71 -11.73 -8.46 -4.77
CA GLU A 71 -11.54 -7.40 -5.76
C GLU A 71 -12.77 -6.47 -5.89
N PRO A 72 -12.55 -5.20 -6.26
CA PRO A 72 -11.25 -4.57 -6.46
C PRO A 72 -10.52 -4.29 -5.14
N ILE A 73 -9.19 -4.41 -5.14
CA ILE A 73 -8.36 -3.97 -4.00
C ILE A 73 -7.74 -2.61 -4.34
N THR A 74 -7.86 -1.67 -3.43
CA THR A 74 -7.22 -0.35 -3.53
C THR A 74 -6.44 -0.07 -2.27
N ALA A 75 -5.35 0.68 -2.38
CA ALA A 75 -4.57 1.09 -1.22
C ALA A 75 -4.25 2.58 -1.26
N ALA A 76 -4.22 3.19 -0.09
CA ALA A 76 -3.71 4.53 0.13
C ALA A 76 -2.52 4.45 1.10
N ALA A 77 -1.41 5.10 0.75
CA ALA A 77 -0.24 5.17 1.60
C ALA A 77 0.10 6.62 1.92
N THR A 78 0.41 6.88 3.17
CA THR A 78 0.89 8.17 3.66
C THR A 78 2.22 8.01 4.36
N THR A 79 3.02 9.07 4.42
CA THR A 79 4.30 9.05 5.12
C THR A 79 4.43 10.22 6.06
N ARG A 80 5.08 9.98 7.18
CA ARG A 80 5.57 11.01 8.09
C ARG A 80 7.05 11.25 7.82
N ILE A 81 7.41 12.49 7.53
CA ILE A 81 8.80 12.90 7.32
C ILE A 81 9.28 13.68 8.55
N ALA A 82 10.44 13.34 9.07
CA ALA A 82 11.06 14.01 10.19
C ALA A 82 12.56 14.23 9.94
N ARG A 83 13.17 15.08 10.76
CA ARG A 83 14.63 15.27 10.74
C ARG A 83 15.32 14.31 11.70
N ASN A 84 16.40 13.72 11.26
CA ASN A 84 17.27 12.92 12.12
C ASN A 84 18.21 13.80 12.96
N ALA A 85 19.04 13.18 13.81
CA ALA A 85 20.01 13.87 14.67
C ALA A 85 21.02 14.77 13.91
N ARG A 86 21.21 14.50 12.61
CA ARG A 86 22.07 15.32 11.73
C ARG A 86 21.28 16.38 10.95
N ASN A 87 20.06 16.71 11.38
CA ASN A 87 19.15 17.67 10.74
C ASN A 87 18.80 17.34 9.27
N ARG A 88 18.84 16.06 8.88
CA ARG A 88 18.48 15.58 7.52
C ARG A 88 17.11 14.96 7.51
N LEU A 89 16.31 15.26 6.46
CA LEU A 89 14.99 14.67 6.30
C LEU A 89 15.06 13.16 6.08
N ARG A 90 14.17 12.43 6.76
CA ARG A 90 14.02 10.97 6.68
C ARG A 90 12.53 10.61 6.71
N ILE A 91 12.19 9.50 6.10
CA ILE A 91 10.90 8.86 6.30
C ILE A 91 10.90 8.28 7.72
N ALA A 92 10.05 8.82 8.59
CA ALA A 92 9.95 8.40 9.99
C ALA A 92 8.85 7.36 10.22
N GLY A 93 7.94 7.21 9.25
CA GLY A 93 6.89 6.19 9.30
C GLY A 93 6.07 6.20 8.02
N ILE A 94 5.48 5.07 7.72
CA ILE A 94 4.56 4.85 6.60
C ILE A 94 3.28 4.26 7.17
N ALA A 95 2.12 4.81 6.79
CA ALA A 95 0.82 4.23 7.08
C ALA A 95 0.16 3.82 5.77
N VAL A 96 -0.32 2.57 5.70
CA VAL A 96 -1.01 2.01 4.53
C VAL A 96 -2.40 1.58 4.94
N GLN A 97 -3.41 2.08 4.24
CA GLN A 97 -4.78 1.60 4.35
C GLN A 97 -5.14 0.84 3.07
N ILE A 98 -5.53 -0.41 3.21
CA ILE A 98 -6.00 -1.26 2.11
C ILE A 98 -7.51 -1.39 2.21
N ARG A 99 -8.20 -1.19 1.10
CA ARG A 99 -9.63 -1.41 0.97
C ARG A 99 -9.90 -2.59 0.05
N THR A 100 -10.70 -3.53 0.51
CA THR A 100 -11.20 -4.64 -0.30
C THR A 100 -12.55 -4.29 -0.91
N GLY A 101 -12.86 -4.85 -2.07
CA GLY A 101 -14.16 -4.69 -2.73
C GLY A 101 -15.26 -5.62 -2.19
N GLY A 102 -14.88 -6.63 -1.42
CA GLY A 102 -15.82 -7.54 -0.76
C GLY A 102 -16.10 -7.10 0.69
N LYS A 103 -17.22 -7.61 1.23
CA LYS A 103 -17.58 -7.42 2.63
C LYS A 103 -16.83 -8.39 3.53
N GLY A 104 -16.29 -7.93 4.64
CA GLY A 104 -15.55 -8.77 5.57
C GLY A 104 -16.34 -9.98 6.07
N ALA A 105 -17.63 -9.80 6.36
CA ALA A 105 -18.52 -10.87 6.83
C ALA A 105 -18.73 -12.02 5.80
N GLN A 106 -18.39 -11.82 4.54
CA GLN A 106 -18.50 -12.82 3.46
C GLN A 106 -17.18 -13.50 3.14
N MET A 107 -16.10 -13.11 3.81
CA MET A 107 -14.76 -13.66 3.56
C MET A 107 -14.47 -14.81 4.51
N GLU A 108 -14.10 -15.96 3.94
CA GLU A 108 -13.70 -17.13 4.69
C GLU A 108 -12.28 -16.97 5.26
N HIS A 109 -12.10 -17.42 6.50
CA HIS A 109 -10.80 -17.41 7.20
C HIS A 109 -10.13 -16.02 7.29
N LEU A 110 -10.92 -14.94 7.30
CA LEU A 110 -10.43 -13.57 7.27
C LEU A 110 -9.45 -13.28 8.42
N ASP A 111 -9.78 -13.66 9.65
CA ASP A 111 -8.94 -13.42 10.83
C ASP A 111 -7.54 -14.02 10.67
N ARG A 112 -7.48 -15.24 10.13
CA ARG A 112 -6.21 -15.93 9.88
C ARG A 112 -5.40 -15.22 8.80
N VAL A 113 -6.05 -14.76 7.74
CA VAL A 113 -5.41 -13.99 6.67
C VAL A 113 -4.84 -12.69 7.21
N LEU A 114 -5.64 -11.93 7.95
CA LEU A 114 -5.25 -10.63 8.50
C LEU A 114 -4.11 -10.74 9.53
N ALA A 115 -4.03 -11.85 10.26
CA ALA A 115 -2.95 -12.09 11.20
C ALA A 115 -1.59 -12.32 10.54
N GLN A 116 -1.56 -12.84 9.31
CA GLN A 116 -0.34 -13.37 8.72
C GLN A 116 0.13 -12.69 7.42
N PHE A 117 -0.77 -12.04 6.65
CA PHE A 117 -0.43 -11.59 5.28
C PHE A 117 0.76 -10.61 5.22
N GLU A 118 0.95 -9.81 6.27
CA GLU A 118 2.06 -8.85 6.33
C GLU A 118 3.42 -9.53 6.43
N GLU A 119 3.50 -10.68 7.08
CA GLU A 119 4.75 -11.44 7.24
C GLU A 119 5.29 -11.94 5.90
N PHE A 120 4.42 -12.14 4.92
CA PHE A 120 4.79 -12.57 3.58
C PHE A 120 5.11 -11.41 2.62
N CYS A 121 4.95 -10.16 3.08
CA CYS A 121 5.26 -8.99 2.27
C CYS A 121 6.76 -8.67 2.33
N ILE A 122 7.52 -9.12 1.34
CA ILE A 122 8.98 -8.95 1.26
C ILE A 122 9.39 -7.49 1.41
N VAL A 123 8.74 -6.58 0.68
CA VAL A 123 9.08 -5.15 0.72
C VAL A 123 8.83 -4.57 2.12
N THR A 124 7.68 -4.86 2.71
CA THR A 124 7.34 -4.34 4.04
C THR A 124 8.27 -4.87 5.11
N GLN A 125 8.59 -6.17 5.09
CA GLN A 125 9.53 -6.75 6.05
C GLN A 125 10.92 -6.11 5.94
N SER A 126 11.41 -5.89 4.71
CA SER A 126 12.70 -5.23 4.49
C SER A 126 12.71 -3.76 4.93
N VAL A 127 11.60 -3.05 4.78
CA VAL A 127 11.48 -1.63 5.16
C VAL A 127 11.34 -1.47 6.67
N ARG A 128 10.68 -2.40 7.37
CA ARG A 128 10.40 -2.32 8.81
C ARG A 128 11.64 -2.30 9.69
N ASP A 129 12.76 -2.80 9.21
CA ASP A 129 14.03 -2.74 9.95
C ASP A 129 14.51 -1.30 10.19
N GLY A 130 14.08 -0.36 9.36
CA GLY A 130 14.49 1.04 9.50
C GLY A 130 13.34 2.06 9.53
N ILE A 131 12.13 1.67 9.15
CA ILE A 131 10.96 2.57 9.05
C ILE A 131 9.73 1.86 9.59
N ALA A 132 9.06 2.46 10.58
CA ALA A 132 7.78 1.93 11.08
C ALA A 132 6.73 1.90 9.96
N VAL A 133 6.08 0.76 9.76
CA VAL A 133 4.99 0.59 8.79
C VAL A 133 3.73 0.12 9.53
N GLU A 134 2.71 0.98 9.51
CA GLU A 134 1.39 0.72 10.07
C GLU A 134 0.45 0.30 8.93
N VAL A 135 -0.32 -0.76 9.14
CA VAL A 135 -1.22 -1.31 8.13
C VAL A 135 -2.62 -1.43 8.70
N SER A 136 -3.59 -0.89 7.99
CA SER A 136 -5.01 -1.07 8.27
C SER A 136 -5.72 -1.64 7.05
N VAL A 137 -6.74 -2.45 7.29
CA VAL A 137 -7.57 -3.05 6.24
C VAL A 137 -9.03 -2.71 6.52
N VAL A 138 -9.71 -2.21 5.49
CA VAL A 138 -11.15 -1.91 5.56
C VAL A 138 -11.87 -2.67 4.44
N ASP A 139 -13.12 -3.01 4.66
CA ASP A 139 -13.95 -3.67 3.66
C ASP A 139 -14.62 -2.68 2.68
N ALA A 140 -15.47 -3.20 1.80
CA ALA A 140 -16.19 -2.40 0.81
C ALA A 140 -17.10 -1.32 1.46
N GLU A 141 -17.65 -1.58 2.64
CA GLU A 141 -18.54 -0.69 3.38
C GLU A 141 -17.78 0.28 4.29
N GLY A 142 -16.46 0.11 4.41
CA GLY A 142 -15.59 0.92 5.25
C GLY A 142 -15.46 0.38 6.68
N ALA A 143 -15.98 -0.82 6.96
CA ALA A 143 -15.76 -1.47 8.24
C ALA A 143 -14.29 -1.82 8.42
N VAL A 144 -13.73 -1.52 9.59
CA VAL A 144 -12.34 -1.83 9.90
C VAL A 144 -12.23 -3.32 10.19
N LEU A 145 -11.38 -3.99 9.42
CA LEU A 145 -11.08 -5.42 9.55
C LEU A 145 -9.78 -5.66 10.33
N LYS A 146 -8.85 -4.68 10.23
CA LYS A 146 -7.57 -4.67 10.95
C LYS A 146 -7.10 -3.25 11.20
#